data_8cecf643d6fae05da59d0ca25d887d7f
#
_entry.id   8cecf643d6fae05da59d0ca25d887d7f
#
_cell.length_a   1.000
_cell.length_b   1.000
_cell.length_c   1.000
_cell.angle_alpha   90.00
_cell.angle_beta   90.00
_cell.angle_gamma   90.00
#
_symmetry.space_group_name_H-M   'P 1'
#
loop_
_entity.id
_entity.type
_entity.pdbx_description
1 polymer ?
#
loop_
_entity_poly.entity_id
_entity_poly.type
_entity_poly.pdbx_seq_one_letter_code
_entity_poly.pdbx_strand_id
1 'polypeptide(L)'
;IICNSITQDRGVAWIPTKKTGAESAREELLGFVTAESFDKNVRILEPHAPAGAPKPYSVTLEGEDIKVDMKWQDVQYNLRNTGSPVLTIIGFDSLESIYGAGVLDGMMEFLTSLLNSDGIFVATVTPSVKSTSRLSDLAHTHLRIDKISGVTMIRGEEPFTAPHAMTDPVTGDFRPKLVPIL
;
A
#
# COMPACT_ATOMS: atom_id res chain seq x y z
N ILE A 1 7.99 -0.72 5.18
CA ILE A 1 7.98 0.37 4.17
C ILE A 1 7.23 1.59 4.70
N ILE A 2 5.97 1.47 5.15
CA ILE A 2 5.15 2.59 5.65
C ILE A 2 5.85 3.33 6.79
N CYS A 3 6.26 2.63 7.86
CA CYS A 3 6.95 3.26 9.00
C CYS A 3 8.22 4.01 8.57
N ASN A 4 8.99 3.44 7.64
CA ASN A 4 10.19 4.11 7.13
C ASN A 4 9.85 5.38 6.33
N SER A 5 8.74 5.40 5.61
CA SER A 5 8.28 6.62 4.92
C SER A 5 7.86 7.69 5.92
N ILE A 6 7.08 7.32 6.95
CA ILE A 6 6.62 8.24 7.99
C ILE A 6 7.81 8.83 8.76
N THR A 7 8.80 8.02 9.14
CA THR A 7 9.99 8.51 9.86
C THR A 7 10.89 9.42 9.02
N GLN A 8 10.76 9.37 7.69
CA GLN A 8 11.40 10.30 6.76
C GLN A 8 10.51 11.49 6.38
N ASP A 9 9.43 11.71 7.10
CA ASP A 9 8.43 12.76 6.86
C ASP A 9 7.83 12.70 5.44
N ARG A 10 7.66 11.48 4.89
CA ARG A 10 7.07 11.25 3.57
C ARG A 10 5.61 10.90 3.68
N GLY A 11 4.81 11.43 2.76
CA GLY A 11 3.40 11.12 2.65
C GLY A 11 3.17 9.66 2.22
N VAL A 12 2.11 9.05 2.75
CA VAL A 12 1.66 7.69 2.43
C VAL A 12 0.18 7.73 2.08
N ALA A 13 -0.15 7.37 0.86
CA ALA A 13 -1.52 7.14 0.42
C ALA A 13 -1.75 5.63 0.32
N TRP A 14 -2.74 5.10 1.03
CA TRP A 14 -2.88 3.66 1.20
C TRP A 14 -4.34 3.19 1.05
N ILE A 15 -4.56 2.24 0.14
CA ILE A 15 -5.77 1.41 0.11
C ILE A 15 -5.38 0.05 0.72
N PRO A 16 -5.84 -0.28 1.93
CA PRO A 16 -5.45 -1.53 2.59
C PRO A 16 -6.07 -2.73 1.88
N THR A 17 -5.50 -3.90 2.12
CA THR A 17 -6.09 -5.17 1.69
C THR A 17 -7.42 -5.44 2.41
N LYS A 18 -8.29 -6.25 1.84
CA LYS A 18 -9.66 -6.51 2.30
C LYS A 18 -9.81 -6.83 3.80
N LYS A 19 -8.74 -7.30 4.42
CA LYS A 19 -8.76 -7.73 5.83
C LYS A 19 -8.38 -6.64 6.82
N THR A 20 -7.87 -5.52 6.35
CA THR A 20 -7.31 -4.47 7.22
C THR A 20 -8.10 -3.18 7.05
N GLY A 21 -8.94 -2.83 8.01
CA GLY A 21 -9.60 -1.51 8.07
C GLY A 21 -8.63 -0.42 8.51
N ALA A 22 -8.97 0.85 8.27
CA ALA A 22 -8.10 1.99 8.59
C ALA A 22 -7.72 2.06 10.07
N GLU A 23 -8.64 1.73 10.95
CA GLU A 23 -8.39 1.76 12.40
C GLU A 23 -7.40 0.68 12.82
N SER A 24 -7.62 -0.56 12.36
CA SER A 24 -6.71 -1.66 12.65
C SER A 24 -5.31 -1.41 12.08
N ALA A 25 -5.24 -0.87 10.85
CA ALA A 25 -3.98 -0.49 10.23
C ALA A 25 -3.23 0.58 11.03
N ARG A 26 -3.98 1.58 11.55
CA ARG A 26 -3.40 2.60 12.41
C ARG A 26 -2.89 2.03 13.73
N GLU A 27 -3.69 1.21 14.40
CA GLU A 27 -3.31 0.60 15.69
C GLU A 27 -2.04 -0.24 15.57
N GLU A 28 -1.92 -1.05 14.52
CA GLU A 28 -0.71 -1.83 14.26
C GLU A 28 0.53 -0.95 14.07
N LEU A 29 0.40 0.18 13.38
CA LEU A 29 1.52 1.06 13.09
C LEU A 29 1.90 1.97 14.26
N LEU A 30 0.98 2.28 15.16
CA LEU A 30 1.25 3.07 16.37
C LEU A 30 2.23 2.38 17.34
N GLY A 31 2.48 1.09 17.20
CA GLY A 31 3.58 0.41 17.88
C GLY A 31 4.97 0.83 17.41
N PHE A 32 5.06 1.52 16.26
CA PHE A 32 6.31 1.87 15.61
C PHE A 32 6.49 3.38 15.35
N VAL A 33 5.39 4.12 15.21
CA VAL A 33 5.39 5.57 14.93
C VAL A 33 4.45 6.31 15.88
N THR A 34 4.65 7.60 16.07
CA THR A 34 3.74 8.41 16.90
C THR A 34 2.42 8.66 16.20
N ALA A 35 1.35 8.83 16.96
CA ALA A 35 0.04 9.17 16.41
C ALA A 35 0.07 10.47 15.59
N GLU A 36 0.80 11.48 16.06
CA GLU A 36 0.95 12.76 15.37
C GLU A 36 1.62 12.58 13.99
N SER A 37 2.73 11.84 13.93
CA SER A 37 3.43 11.56 12.66
C SER A 37 2.55 10.73 11.71
N PHE A 38 1.80 9.77 12.25
CA PHE A 38 0.87 8.99 11.45
C PHE A 38 -0.24 9.88 10.87
N ASP A 39 -0.95 10.62 11.71
CA ASP A 39 -2.09 11.45 11.32
C ASP A 39 -1.68 12.58 10.35
N LYS A 40 -0.44 13.07 10.44
CA LYS A 40 0.15 14.01 9.51
C LYS A 40 0.41 13.40 8.14
N ASN A 41 1.07 12.25 8.11
CA ASN A 41 1.69 11.73 6.90
C ASN A 41 0.88 10.63 6.19
N VAL A 42 -0.12 10.02 6.84
CA VAL A 42 -0.87 8.90 6.24
C VAL A 42 -2.28 9.31 5.86
N ARG A 43 -2.73 8.86 4.69
CA ARG A 43 -4.14 8.87 4.29
C ARG A 43 -4.52 7.47 3.84
N ILE A 44 -5.46 6.87 4.57
CA ILE A 44 -6.05 5.58 4.25
C ILE A 44 -7.34 5.83 3.50
N LEU A 45 -7.42 5.33 2.29
CA LEU A 45 -8.62 5.40 1.47
C LEU A 45 -9.46 4.14 1.70
N GLU A 46 -10.64 4.31 2.25
CA GLU A 46 -11.55 3.22 2.57
C GLU A 46 -12.72 3.21 1.59
N PRO A 47 -12.80 2.21 0.71
CA PRO A 47 -14.03 1.93 0.01
C PRO A 47 -15.10 1.53 1.04
N HIS A 48 -16.20 2.27 1.10
CA HIS A 48 -17.30 2.02 2.05
C HIS A 48 -16.88 2.11 3.54
N ALA A 49 -16.24 3.21 3.93
CA ALA A 49 -15.97 3.44 5.35
C ALA A 49 -17.26 3.41 6.18
N PRO A 50 -17.23 2.80 7.37
CA PRO A 50 -18.38 2.82 8.25
C PRO A 50 -18.75 4.27 8.62
N ALA A 51 -20.05 4.54 8.76
CA ALA A 51 -20.53 5.84 9.18
C ALA A 51 -19.90 6.20 10.54
N GLY A 52 -19.23 7.34 10.59
CA GLY A 52 -18.56 7.81 11.80
C GLY A 52 -18.02 9.22 11.64
N ALA A 53 -17.46 9.77 12.71
CA ALA A 53 -16.81 11.06 12.66
C ALA A 53 -15.60 11.03 11.70
N PRO A 54 -15.38 12.09 10.90
CA PRO A 54 -14.22 12.18 10.03
C PRO A 54 -12.92 12.01 10.84
N LYS A 55 -12.02 11.16 10.35
CA LYS A 55 -10.70 10.95 10.96
C LYS A 55 -9.64 11.59 10.07
N PRO A 56 -8.60 12.23 10.61
CA PRO A 56 -7.61 12.95 9.81
C PRO A 56 -6.83 12.03 8.86
N TYR A 57 -6.76 10.76 9.17
CA TYR A 57 -6.03 9.74 8.40
C TYR A 57 -6.92 8.87 7.51
N SER A 58 -8.24 9.03 7.53
CA SER A 58 -9.17 8.22 6.72
C SER A 58 -9.93 9.08 5.72
N VAL A 59 -9.99 8.59 4.49
CA VAL A 59 -10.74 9.21 3.39
C VAL A 59 -11.71 8.18 2.84
N THR A 60 -13.00 8.46 2.92
CA THR A 60 -14.03 7.58 2.34
C THR A 60 -14.08 7.74 0.83
N LEU A 61 -14.05 6.62 0.12
CA LEU A 61 -14.34 6.55 -1.31
C LEU A 61 -15.84 6.31 -1.48
N GLU A 62 -16.58 7.30 -1.96
CA GLU A 62 -18.02 7.25 -2.17
C GLU A 62 -18.35 6.98 -3.65
N GLY A 63 -19.43 6.20 -3.88
CA GLY A 63 -20.07 6.07 -5.19
C GLY A 63 -19.70 4.81 -5.97
N GLU A 64 -20.55 4.51 -6.97
CA GLU A 64 -20.35 3.39 -7.89
C GLU A 64 -19.26 3.69 -8.93
N ASP A 65 -19.06 4.96 -9.25
CA ASP A 65 -17.98 5.41 -10.11
C ASP A 65 -16.70 5.48 -9.31
N ILE A 66 -15.70 4.71 -9.74
CA ILE A 66 -14.35 4.81 -9.25
C ILE A 66 -13.77 6.17 -9.73
N LYS A 67 -14.29 7.24 -9.21
CA LYS A 67 -13.61 8.55 -9.19
C LYS A 67 -12.49 8.53 -8.14
N VAL A 68 -11.88 7.37 -7.99
CA VAL A 68 -10.61 7.19 -7.28
C VAL A 68 -9.63 8.24 -7.77
N ASP A 69 -9.71 8.59 -9.04
CA ASP A 69 -8.80 9.53 -9.69
C ASP A 69 -8.85 10.92 -9.04
N MET A 70 -10.01 11.54 -8.90
CA MET A 70 -10.08 12.92 -8.35
C MET A 70 -9.76 12.97 -6.86
N LYS A 71 -10.34 12.08 -6.05
CA LYS A 71 -10.04 12.04 -4.60
C LYS A 71 -8.60 11.62 -4.32
N TRP A 72 -8.06 10.75 -5.16
CA TRP A 72 -6.67 10.34 -5.07
C TRP A 72 -5.71 11.49 -5.39
N GLN A 73 -5.98 12.26 -6.42
CA GLN A 73 -5.20 13.45 -6.75
C GLN A 73 -5.23 14.45 -5.61
N ASP A 74 -6.38 14.70 -5.00
CA ASP A 74 -6.51 15.56 -3.83
C ASP A 74 -5.70 15.05 -2.64
N VAL A 75 -5.76 13.75 -2.36
CA VAL A 75 -4.97 13.11 -1.31
C VAL A 75 -3.48 13.23 -1.58
N GLN A 76 -3.05 12.96 -2.81
CA GLN A 76 -1.64 13.12 -3.20
C GLN A 76 -1.17 14.56 -3.13
N TYR A 77 -1.99 15.52 -3.59
CA TYR A 77 -1.67 16.93 -3.52
C TYR A 77 -1.46 17.37 -2.07
N ASN A 78 -2.37 16.99 -1.19
CA ASN A 78 -2.27 17.32 0.24
C ASN A 78 -1.04 16.68 0.91
N LEU A 79 -0.66 15.47 0.50
CA LEU A 79 0.52 14.79 1.03
C LEU A 79 1.84 15.32 0.44
N ARG A 80 1.84 15.84 -0.79
CA ARG A 80 3.04 16.44 -1.43
C ARG A 80 3.52 17.72 -0.75
N ASN A 81 2.68 18.37 0.04
CA ASN A 81 3.09 19.53 0.84
C ASN A 81 4.18 19.22 1.88
N THR A 82 4.52 17.94 2.08
CA THR A 82 5.67 17.53 2.89
C THR A 82 7.00 17.61 2.12
N GLY A 83 6.97 17.89 0.81
CA GLY A 83 8.18 18.10 -0.03
C GLY A 83 8.90 16.82 -0.46
N SER A 84 8.36 15.65 -0.19
CA SER A 84 8.95 14.33 -0.50
C SER A 84 8.04 13.50 -1.42
N PRO A 85 8.59 12.55 -2.20
CA PRO A 85 7.75 11.69 -3.01
C PRO A 85 6.77 10.88 -2.14
N VAL A 86 5.51 10.82 -2.56
CA VAL A 86 4.46 10.08 -1.85
C VAL A 86 4.60 8.60 -2.11
N LEU A 87 4.58 7.79 -1.05
CA LEU A 87 4.45 6.34 -1.15
C LEU A 87 2.96 6.00 -1.37
N THR A 88 2.67 5.35 -2.47
CA THR A 88 1.33 4.90 -2.82
C THR A 88 1.24 3.39 -2.70
N ILE A 89 0.30 2.88 -1.88
CA ILE A 89 0.08 1.44 -1.69
C ILE A 89 -1.36 1.12 -2.02
N ILE A 90 -1.58 0.17 -2.91
CA ILE A 90 -2.92 -0.24 -3.34
C ILE A 90 -3.11 -1.74 -3.12
N GLY A 91 -4.09 -2.09 -2.28
CA GLY A 91 -4.60 -3.46 -2.10
C GLY A 91 -5.61 -3.80 -3.18
N PHE A 92 -5.18 -4.44 -4.27
CA PHE A 92 -6.07 -4.76 -5.40
C PHE A 92 -7.13 -5.81 -5.08
N ASP A 93 -6.90 -6.66 -4.09
CA ASP A 93 -7.91 -7.61 -3.60
C ASP A 93 -9.13 -6.88 -2.99
N SER A 94 -8.91 -5.76 -2.30
CA SER A 94 -10.00 -4.90 -1.82
C SER A 94 -10.75 -4.28 -2.98
N LEU A 95 -10.06 -3.68 -3.92
CA LEU A 95 -10.67 -3.00 -5.06
C LEU A 95 -11.47 -3.96 -5.94
N GLU A 96 -10.89 -5.09 -6.35
CA GLU A 96 -11.62 -6.09 -7.16
C GLU A 96 -12.82 -6.68 -6.43
N SER A 97 -12.75 -6.82 -5.11
CA SER A 97 -13.88 -7.32 -4.31
C SER A 97 -15.09 -6.39 -4.32
N ILE A 98 -14.85 -5.09 -4.43
CA ILE A 98 -15.89 -4.06 -4.32
C ILE A 98 -16.38 -3.63 -5.70
N TYR A 99 -15.47 -3.40 -6.62
CA TYR A 99 -15.74 -2.81 -7.94
C TYR A 99 -15.67 -3.83 -9.09
N GLY A 100 -15.28 -5.07 -8.80
CA GLY A 100 -15.14 -6.13 -9.80
C GLY A 100 -13.79 -6.12 -10.53
N ALA A 101 -13.60 -7.14 -11.36
CA ALA A 101 -12.31 -7.37 -12.06
C ALA A 101 -11.94 -6.28 -13.10
N GLY A 102 -12.90 -5.45 -13.51
CA GLY A 102 -12.66 -4.32 -14.43
C GLY A 102 -12.07 -3.07 -13.78
N VAL A 103 -11.89 -3.06 -12.46
CA VAL A 103 -11.39 -1.89 -11.72
C VAL A 103 -10.03 -1.41 -12.22
N LEU A 104 -9.15 -2.33 -12.60
CA LEU A 104 -7.84 -1.99 -13.14
C LEU A 104 -7.93 -1.18 -14.43
N ASP A 105 -8.89 -1.52 -15.31
CA ASP A 105 -9.07 -0.80 -16.58
C ASP A 105 -9.44 0.67 -16.35
N GLY A 106 -10.32 0.92 -15.36
CA GLY A 106 -10.69 2.28 -14.96
C GLY A 106 -9.55 3.07 -14.28
N MET A 107 -8.54 2.37 -13.77
CA MET A 107 -7.41 2.99 -13.07
C MET A 107 -6.15 3.14 -13.94
N MET A 108 -6.15 2.66 -15.18
CA MET A 108 -4.94 2.61 -16.01
C MET A 108 -4.29 3.98 -16.25
N GLU A 109 -5.07 5.01 -16.51
CA GLU A 109 -4.53 6.38 -16.69
C GLU A 109 -3.88 6.88 -15.41
N PHE A 110 -4.54 6.67 -14.28
CA PHE A 110 -4.03 7.04 -12.97
C PHE A 110 -2.73 6.28 -12.64
N LEU A 111 -2.68 4.97 -12.83
CA LEU A 111 -1.48 4.16 -12.59
C LEU A 111 -0.32 4.60 -13.49
N THR A 112 -0.60 4.87 -14.75
CA THR A 112 0.40 5.39 -15.69
C THR A 112 0.94 6.75 -15.23
N SER A 113 0.07 7.63 -14.72
CA SER A 113 0.48 8.91 -14.14
C SER A 113 1.36 8.73 -12.90
N LEU A 114 1.03 7.75 -12.03
CA LEU A 114 1.85 7.43 -10.86
C LEU A 114 3.23 6.90 -11.25
N LEU A 115 3.30 6.00 -12.21
CA LEU A 115 4.57 5.42 -12.69
C LEU A 115 5.49 6.47 -13.31
N ASN A 116 4.92 7.52 -13.91
CA ASN A 116 5.67 8.64 -14.46
C ASN A 116 6.02 9.72 -13.43
N SER A 117 5.60 9.56 -12.19
CA SER A 117 5.94 10.47 -11.09
C SER A 117 7.20 9.99 -10.35
N ASP A 118 7.84 10.89 -9.59
CA ASP A 118 8.97 10.53 -8.72
C ASP A 118 8.54 9.72 -7.48
N GLY A 119 7.27 9.27 -7.41
CA GLY A 119 6.72 8.52 -6.30
C GLY A 119 7.08 7.03 -6.32
N ILE A 120 6.86 6.36 -5.21
CA ILE A 120 6.95 4.90 -5.09
C ILE A 120 5.54 4.33 -5.10
N PHE A 121 5.26 3.45 -6.03
CA PHE A 121 4.00 2.71 -6.12
C PHE A 121 4.20 1.25 -5.73
N VAL A 122 3.34 0.75 -4.85
CA VAL A 122 3.32 -0.66 -4.41
C VAL A 122 1.92 -1.22 -4.62
N ALA A 123 1.79 -2.19 -5.51
CA ALA A 123 0.58 -2.99 -5.63
C ALA A 123 0.69 -4.23 -4.74
N THR A 124 -0.28 -4.45 -3.87
CA THR A 124 -0.39 -5.70 -3.13
C THR A 124 -1.51 -6.55 -3.73
N VAL A 125 -1.18 -7.79 -4.07
CA VAL A 125 -2.12 -8.72 -4.72
C VAL A 125 -2.09 -10.06 -4.02
N THR A 126 -3.23 -10.72 -3.97
CA THR A 126 -3.32 -12.14 -3.60
C THR A 126 -3.44 -12.99 -4.86
N PRO A 127 -3.14 -14.31 -4.81
CA PRO A 127 -3.26 -15.18 -5.98
C PRO A 127 -4.65 -15.23 -6.62
N SER A 128 -5.69 -14.77 -5.92
CA SER A 128 -7.06 -14.72 -6.41
C SER A 128 -7.39 -13.47 -7.23
N VAL A 129 -6.52 -12.47 -7.24
CA VAL A 129 -6.71 -11.21 -7.98
C VAL A 129 -6.54 -11.47 -9.47
N LYS A 130 -7.57 -11.18 -10.26
CA LYS A 130 -7.58 -11.43 -11.71
C LYS A 130 -6.65 -10.48 -12.47
N SER A 131 -6.44 -9.29 -11.94
CA SER A 131 -5.58 -8.27 -12.54
C SER A 131 -4.07 -8.52 -12.34
N THR A 132 -3.68 -9.61 -11.66
CA THR A 132 -2.27 -9.85 -11.26
C THR A 132 -1.32 -9.83 -12.47
N SER A 133 -1.66 -10.50 -13.57
CA SER A 133 -0.80 -10.53 -14.76
C SER A 133 -0.57 -9.14 -15.35
N ARG A 134 -1.62 -8.33 -15.47
CA ARG A 134 -1.51 -6.96 -16.02
C ARG A 134 -0.75 -6.02 -15.09
N LEU A 135 -0.90 -6.18 -13.78
CA LEU A 135 -0.09 -5.43 -12.81
C LEU A 135 1.36 -5.83 -12.87
N SER A 136 1.63 -7.12 -13.13
CA SER A 136 2.97 -7.61 -13.39
C SER A 136 3.62 -6.93 -14.58
N ASP A 137 2.92 -6.79 -15.69
CA ASP A 137 3.44 -6.14 -16.90
C ASP A 137 3.78 -4.65 -16.69
N LEU A 138 3.19 -4.01 -15.69
CA LEU A 138 3.43 -2.61 -15.33
C LEU A 138 4.54 -2.43 -14.30
N ALA A 139 4.85 -3.46 -13.52
CA ALA A 139 5.75 -3.35 -12.39
C ALA A 139 7.22 -3.48 -12.83
N HIS A 140 8.11 -2.69 -12.21
CA HIS A 140 9.55 -2.81 -12.40
C HIS A 140 10.17 -3.92 -11.53
N THR A 141 9.45 -4.35 -10.51
CA THR A 141 9.92 -5.37 -9.56
C THR A 141 8.75 -6.18 -9.05
N HIS A 142 8.86 -7.50 -9.13
CA HIS A 142 7.91 -8.43 -8.54
C HIS A 142 8.53 -9.10 -7.33
N LEU A 143 7.84 -9.01 -6.19
CA LEU A 143 8.21 -9.71 -4.98
C LEU A 143 7.10 -10.67 -4.60
N ARG A 144 7.48 -11.90 -4.34
CA ARG A 144 6.59 -12.90 -3.77
C ARG A 144 6.89 -13.11 -2.30
N ILE A 145 5.83 -13.05 -1.50
CA ILE A 145 5.90 -13.29 -0.05
C ILE A 145 5.04 -14.51 0.25
N ASP A 146 5.66 -15.54 0.77
CA ASP A 146 5.01 -16.79 1.19
C ASP A 146 5.22 -17.01 2.69
N LYS A 147 4.32 -17.73 3.33
CA LYS A 147 4.50 -18.20 4.70
C LYS A 147 4.58 -19.71 4.71
N ILE A 148 5.75 -20.25 4.99
CA ILE A 148 6.04 -21.68 4.99
C ILE A 148 6.46 -22.10 6.38
N SER A 149 5.72 -23.03 6.99
CA SER A 149 5.98 -23.53 8.35
C SER A 149 6.18 -22.41 9.41
N GLY A 150 5.40 -21.34 9.29
CA GLY A 150 5.47 -20.19 10.21
C GLY A 150 6.54 -19.16 9.86
N VAL A 151 7.45 -19.45 8.94
CA VAL A 151 8.49 -18.52 8.49
C VAL A 151 7.98 -17.73 7.30
N THR A 152 8.08 -16.40 7.36
CA THR A 152 7.81 -15.53 6.22
C THR A 152 9.00 -15.51 5.30
N MET A 153 8.79 -15.85 4.05
CA MET A 153 9.81 -15.89 3.00
C MET A 153 9.51 -14.85 1.95
N ILE A 154 10.54 -14.20 1.45
CA ILE A 154 10.47 -13.27 0.34
C ILE A 154 11.45 -13.67 -0.76
N ARG A 155 11.00 -13.58 -1.99
CA ARG A 155 11.86 -13.74 -3.19
C ARG A 155 11.47 -12.74 -4.26
N GLY A 156 12.44 -12.31 -5.06
CA GLY A 156 12.17 -11.60 -6.30
C GLY A 156 11.77 -12.60 -7.39
N GLU A 157 10.70 -12.32 -8.11
CA GLU A 157 10.31 -13.02 -9.32
C GLU A 157 10.84 -12.28 -10.55
N GLU A 158 10.87 -10.94 -10.44
CA GLU A 158 11.46 -10.08 -11.46
C GLU A 158 12.09 -8.83 -10.79
N PRO A 159 13.41 -8.62 -10.83
CA PRO A 159 14.40 -9.62 -11.20
C PRO A 159 14.42 -10.83 -10.25
N PHE A 160 14.79 -11.98 -10.77
CA PHE A 160 14.84 -13.21 -9.96
C PHE A 160 15.89 -13.08 -8.84
N THR A 161 15.50 -13.43 -7.63
CA THR A 161 16.42 -13.55 -6.48
C THR A 161 16.17 -14.86 -5.73
N ALA A 162 17.23 -15.37 -5.09
CA ALA A 162 17.06 -16.50 -4.19
C ALA A 162 16.09 -16.18 -3.04
N PRO A 163 15.38 -17.18 -2.50
CA PRO A 163 14.50 -16.97 -1.37
C PRO A 163 15.26 -16.57 -0.11
N HIS A 164 14.69 -15.63 0.64
CA HIS A 164 15.21 -15.16 1.91
C HIS A 164 14.13 -15.33 2.99
N ALA A 165 14.52 -15.79 4.15
CA ALA A 165 13.66 -15.72 5.33
C ALA A 165 13.63 -14.29 5.86
N MET A 166 12.43 -13.80 6.16
CA MET A 166 12.26 -12.53 6.88
C MET A 166 12.21 -12.83 8.38
N THR A 167 13.10 -12.20 9.11
CA THR A 167 13.04 -12.23 10.59
C THR A 167 12.45 -10.93 11.10
N ASP A 168 11.84 -10.99 12.28
CA ASP A 168 11.28 -9.79 12.91
C ASP A 168 12.36 -8.71 13.08
N PRO A 169 11.98 -7.44 12.88
CA PRO A 169 12.90 -6.35 13.10
C PRO A 169 13.32 -6.31 14.58
N VAL A 170 14.58 -6.03 14.83
CA VAL A 170 15.06 -5.76 16.19
C VAL A 170 14.38 -4.49 16.69
N THR A 171 14.03 -4.44 17.98
CA THR A 171 13.37 -3.29 18.60
C THR A 171 14.07 -1.98 18.21
N GLY A 172 13.34 -1.08 17.58
CA GLY A 172 13.82 0.22 17.09
C GLY A 172 14.34 0.23 15.64
N ASP A 173 14.45 -0.92 14.97
CA ASP A 173 14.76 -1.00 13.54
C ASP A 173 13.54 -1.55 12.77
N PHE A 174 12.99 -0.74 11.87
CA PHE A 174 11.82 -1.13 11.04
C PHE A 174 12.21 -2.01 9.83
N ARG A 175 13.48 -2.40 9.71
CA ARG A 175 13.95 -3.21 8.60
C ARG A 175 13.96 -4.67 9.00
N PRO A 176 13.14 -5.51 8.34
CA PRO A 176 13.27 -6.94 8.52
C PRO A 176 14.68 -7.38 8.09
N LYS A 177 15.29 -8.27 8.84
CA LYS A 177 16.49 -8.94 8.39
C LYS A 177 16.11 -9.98 7.33
N LEU A 178 16.80 -9.96 6.21
CA LEU A 178 16.70 -10.98 5.17
C LEU A 178 17.88 -11.96 5.33
N VAL A 179 17.57 -13.21 5.59
CA VAL A 179 18.56 -14.28 5.74
C VAL A 179 18.44 -15.21 4.52
N PRO A 180 19.49 -15.36 3.71
CA PRO A 180 19.46 -16.29 2.59
C PRO A 180 19.13 -17.71 3.04
N ILE A 181 18.30 -18.40 2.28
CA ILE A 181 18.03 -19.81 2.47
C ILE A 181 18.89 -20.57 1.46
N LEU A 182 19.84 -21.34 1.98
CA LEU A 182 20.76 -22.15 1.19
C LEU A 182 20.15 -23.51 0.89
#